data_149a288075390df7e33090b8afbc2b93
#
_entry.id   149a288075390df7e33090b8afbc2b93
#
_cell.length_a   1.000
_cell.length_b   1.000
_cell.length_c   1.000
_cell.angle_alpha   90.00
_cell.angle_beta   90.00
_cell.angle_gamma   90.00
#
_symmetry.space_group_name_H-M   'P 1'
#
loop_
_entity.id
_entity.type
_entity.pdbx_description
1 polymer ?
#
loop_
_entity_poly.entity_id
_entity_poly.type
_entity_poly.pdbx_seq_one_letter_code
_entity_poly.pdbx_strand_id
1 'polypeptide(L)'
;DPKAFLVRGAVIAIRNRDSREILIEQERPSAQGKTPAPSSTALAGNPNVGKSTVFNGLTGLRQHTGNWPGKTVEQASGSFQTALHTYQLTDTPGAYSLSAHSPEEEITRDFLCFGGAETVIAVCDATCLERNLNLVLQILELCPKTLVCVNLMDEAEKRGIRVSLRALSRNLGVPAVGVSARNRQTLYALADALD
;
A
#
# COMPACT_ATOMS: atom_id res chain seq x y z
N ASP A 1 2.53 19.96 -35.77
CA ASP A 1 1.82 20.10 -34.49
C ASP A 1 2.04 18.84 -33.65
N PRO A 2 2.43 18.97 -32.38
CA PRO A 2 2.58 17.82 -31.50
C PRO A 2 1.21 17.22 -31.18
N LYS A 3 1.14 15.89 -31.06
CA LYS A 3 -0.04 15.19 -30.54
C LYS A 3 0.04 15.09 -29.04
N ALA A 4 -1.06 15.37 -28.36
CA ALA A 4 -1.18 15.23 -26.91
C ALA A 4 -1.72 13.83 -26.59
N PHE A 5 -1.03 13.12 -25.68
CA PHE A 5 -1.42 11.80 -25.17
C PHE A 5 -1.64 11.91 -23.67
N LEU A 6 -2.72 11.33 -23.18
CA LEU A 6 -2.97 11.20 -21.73
C LEU A 6 -2.37 9.88 -21.25
N VAL A 7 -1.30 9.96 -20.45
CA VAL A 7 -0.63 8.77 -19.90
C VAL A 7 -0.66 8.89 -18.37
N ARG A 8 -1.35 7.96 -17.71
CA ARG A 8 -1.51 7.92 -16.23
C ARG A 8 -1.93 9.27 -15.61
N GLY A 9 -2.85 9.99 -16.29
CA GLY A 9 -3.35 11.28 -15.82
C GLY A 9 -2.48 12.50 -16.20
N ALA A 10 -1.28 12.31 -16.76
CA ALA A 10 -0.43 13.37 -17.27
C ALA A 10 -0.62 13.55 -18.78
N VAL A 11 -0.69 14.81 -19.24
CA VAL A 11 -0.72 15.13 -20.68
C VAL A 11 0.70 15.26 -21.20
N ILE A 12 1.09 14.36 -22.10
CA ILE A 12 2.41 14.37 -22.75
C ILE A 12 2.24 14.79 -24.20
N ALA A 13 2.96 15.85 -24.62
CA ALA A 13 2.99 16.28 -26.00
C ALA A 13 4.20 15.66 -26.75
N ILE A 14 3.93 14.90 -27.80
CA ILE A 14 4.95 14.21 -28.61
C ILE A 14 4.93 14.78 -30.03
N ARG A 15 6.11 15.06 -30.60
CA ARG A 15 6.22 15.53 -32.00
C ARG A 15 5.71 14.46 -32.94
N ASN A 16 5.02 14.90 -34.00
CA ASN A 16 4.31 13.99 -34.91
C ASN A 16 5.23 12.95 -35.60
N ARG A 17 6.51 13.27 -35.83
CA ARG A 17 7.51 12.32 -36.36
C ARG A 17 7.90 11.25 -35.36
N ASP A 18 7.99 11.61 -34.07
CA ASP A 18 8.46 10.72 -33.01
C ASP A 18 7.31 9.80 -32.52
N SER A 19 6.05 10.22 -32.72
CA SER A 19 4.85 9.43 -32.37
C SER A 19 4.65 8.19 -33.28
N ARG A 20 5.33 8.10 -34.41
CA ARG A 20 5.23 6.94 -35.30
C ARG A 20 6.11 5.76 -34.88
N GLU A 21 7.09 6.02 -34.03
CA GLU A 21 8.00 5.01 -33.47
C GLU A 21 7.53 4.50 -32.10
N ILE A 22 6.52 5.16 -31.50
CA ILE A 22 5.94 4.75 -30.21
C ILE A 22 4.76 3.84 -30.49
N LEU A 23 4.96 2.53 -30.37
CA LEU A 23 3.92 1.53 -30.37
C LEU A 23 3.19 1.58 -29.02
N ILE A 24 1.98 2.15 -29.01
CA ILE A 24 1.07 2.04 -27.86
C ILE A 24 0.25 0.77 -28.11
N GLU A 25 0.57 -0.31 -27.45
CA GLU A 25 -0.32 -1.46 -27.37
C GLU A 25 -1.55 -1.05 -26.55
N GLN A 26 -2.67 -0.84 -27.22
CA GLN A 26 -3.97 -0.85 -26.57
C GLN A 26 -4.25 -2.31 -26.20
N GLU A 27 -4.18 -2.64 -24.92
CA GLU A 27 -4.76 -3.88 -24.44
C GLU A 27 -6.26 -3.88 -24.80
N ARG A 28 -6.62 -4.62 -25.83
CA ARG A 28 -8.02 -4.95 -26.10
C ARG A 28 -8.48 -5.83 -24.95
N PRO A 29 -9.61 -5.52 -24.29
CA PRO A 29 -10.16 -6.43 -23.29
C PRO A 29 -10.47 -7.75 -24.02
N SER A 30 -9.63 -8.76 -23.80
CA SER A 30 -9.89 -10.12 -24.27
C SER A 30 -11.07 -10.67 -23.47
N ALA A 31 -12.23 -10.76 -24.11
CA ALA A 31 -13.39 -11.49 -23.63
C ALA A 31 -13.08 -12.98 -23.61
N GLN A 32 -12.36 -13.44 -22.63
CA GLN A 32 -12.28 -14.86 -22.21
C GLN A 32 -11.88 -14.87 -20.75
N GLY A 33 -12.72 -15.45 -19.90
CA GLY A 33 -12.62 -15.74 -18.47
C GLY A 33 -11.24 -15.79 -17.79
N LYS A 34 -10.47 -14.72 -17.86
CA LYS A 34 -9.28 -14.52 -17.03
C LYS A 34 -9.74 -13.96 -15.69
N THR A 35 -9.45 -14.66 -14.62
CA THR A 35 -9.42 -14.08 -13.27
C THR A 35 -8.76 -12.69 -13.37
N PRO A 36 -9.39 -11.62 -12.90
CA PRO A 36 -8.78 -10.29 -12.96
C PRO A 36 -7.37 -10.34 -12.37
N ALA A 37 -6.44 -9.62 -12.99
CA ALA A 37 -5.07 -9.55 -12.49
C ALA A 37 -5.09 -9.10 -11.01
N PRO A 38 -4.23 -9.67 -10.15
CA PRO A 38 -4.20 -9.28 -8.75
C PRO A 38 -3.90 -7.79 -8.62
N SER A 39 -4.65 -7.09 -7.76
CA SER A 39 -4.42 -5.68 -7.48
C SER A 39 -3.13 -5.52 -6.68
N SER A 40 -2.25 -4.64 -7.14
CA SER A 40 -0.96 -4.38 -6.47
C SER A 40 -1.17 -3.51 -5.24
N THR A 41 -0.77 -4.02 -4.07
CA THR A 41 -0.97 -3.36 -2.78
C THR A 41 0.36 -3.21 -2.05
N ALA A 42 0.69 -2.00 -1.62
CA ALA A 42 1.81 -1.74 -0.74
C ALA A 42 1.41 -1.84 0.74
N LEU A 43 2.25 -2.46 1.55
CA LEU A 43 2.15 -2.39 3.01
C LEU A 43 3.23 -1.46 3.53
N ALA A 44 2.86 -0.28 4.01
CA ALA A 44 3.78 0.76 4.47
C ALA A 44 3.50 1.12 5.94
N GLY A 45 4.49 1.63 6.64
CA GLY A 45 4.35 2.03 8.04
C GLY A 45 5.70 2.24 8.73
N ASN A 46 5.66 2.84 9.91
CA ASN A 46 6.86 3.07 10.70
C ASN A 46 7.54 1.75 11.11
N PRO A 47 8.83 1.77 11.46
CA PRO A 47 9.47 0.61 12.08
C PRO A 47 8.73 0.16 13.35
N ASN A 48 8.64 -1.16 13.56
CA ASN A 48 8.07 -1.81 14.74
C ASN A 48 6.56 -1.61 15.00
N VAL A 49 5.79 -1.14 14.03
CA VAL A 49 4.32 -1.06 14.14
C VAL A 49 3.61 -2.40 13.93
N GLY A 50 4.37 -3.47 13.78
CA GLY A 50 3.83 -4.83 13.54
C GLY A 50 3.49 -5.10 12.08
N LYS A 51 4.09 -4.38 11.14
CA LYS A 51 3.88 -4.48 9.69
C LYS A 51 4.07 -5.91 9.18
N SER A 52 5.20 -6.56 9.49
CA SER A 52 5.46 -7.95 9.09
C SER A 52 4.47 -8.96 9.72
N THR A 53 3.92 -8.67 10.90
CA THR A 53 2.87 -9.51 11.50
C THR A 53 1.57 -9.40 10.73
N VAL A 54 1.18 -8.19 10.30
CA VAL A 54 0.03 -7.95 9.43
C VAL A 54 0.25 -8.64 8.08
N PHE A 55 1.42 -8.47 7.47
CA PHE A 55 1.81 -9.12 6.22
C PHE A 55 1.66 -10.65 6.29
N ASN A 56 2.29 -11.27 7.30
CA ASN A 56 2.23 -12.72 7.51
C ASN A 56 0.81 -13.20 7.78
N GLY A 57 0.04 -12.42 8.52
CA GLY A 57 -1.34 -12.75 8.83
C GLY A 57 -2.27 -12.73 7.62
N LEU A 58 -2.07 -11.81 6.67
CA LEU A 58 -2.82 -11.73 5.42
C LEU A 58 -2.38 -12.76 4.39
N THR A 59 -1.05 -12.89 4.17
CA THR A 59 -0.50 -13.72 3.07
C THR A 59 -0.32 -15.19 3.47
N GLY A 60 -0.20 -15.49 4.75
CA GLY A 60 0.04 -16.85 5.24
C GLY A 60 1.35 -17.42 4.69
N LEU A 61 1.26 -18.62 4.07
CA LEU A 61 2.41 -19.30 3.44
C LEU A 61 2.68 -18.87 1.98
N ARG A 62 1.89 -17.96 1.43
CA ARG A 62 2.01 -17.50 0.04
C ARG A 62 2.93 -16.28 -0.05
N GLN A 63 4.19 -16.48 0.32
CA GLN A 63 5.19 -15.42 0.40
C GLN A 63 6.41 -15.74 -0.46
N HIS A 64 7.00 -14.69 -1.02
CA HIS A 64 8.29 -14.72 -1.67
C HIS A 64 9.19 -13.68 -1.00
N THR A 65 10.40 -14.06 -0.66
CA THR A 65 11.41 -13.17 -0.09
C THR A 65 12.55 -13.00 -1.09
N GLY A 66 13.10 -11.81 -1.14
CA GLY A 66 14.22 -11.44 -1.99
C GLY A 66 14.83 -10.13 -1.51
N ASN A 67 15.63 -9.50 -2.32
CA ASN A 67 16.13 -8.16 -2.04
C ASN A 67 15.51 -7.15 -2.99
N TRP A 68 15.34 -5.93 -2.54
CA TRP A 68 14.98 -4.83 -3.41
C TRP A 68 16.02 -4.65 -4.51
N PRO A 69 15.63 -4.42 -5.77
CA PRO A 69 16.56 -4.31 -6.89
C PRO A 69 17.68 -3.29 -6.62
N GLY A 70 18.93 -3.74 -6.68
CA GLY A 70 20.11 -2.91 -6.43
C GLY A 70 20.36 -2.46 -5.00
N LYS A 71 19.62 -3.03 -4.03
CA LYS A 71 19.76 -2.71 -2.60
C LYS A 71 19.99 -4.00 -1.78
N THR A 72 20.59 -3.85 -0.60
CA THR A 72 20.79 -4.97 0.36
C THR A 72 19.61 -5.15 1.31
N VAL A 73 18.52 -4.43 1.09
CA VAL A 73 17.32 -4.44 1.92
C VAL A 73 16.40 -5.58 1.47
N GLU A 74 15.89 -6.36 2.41
CA GLU A 74 14.97 -7.46 2.13
C GLU A 74 13.62 -6.95 1.62
N GLN A 75 13.08 -7.66 0.63
CA GLN A 75 11.74 -7.49 0.10
C GLN A 75 10.93 -8.74 0.39
N ALA A 76 9.74 -8.58 0.93
CA ALA A 76 8.76 -9.64 1.04
C ALA A 76 7.53 -9.29 0.19
N SER A 77 7.09 -10.26 -0.61
CA SER A 77 5.85 -10.16 -1.36
C SER A 77 5.01 -11.42 -1.18
N GLY A 78 3.70 -11.28 -1.24
CA GLY A 78 2.79 -12.39 -1.07
C GLY A 78 1.41 -12.05 -1.60
N SER A 79 0.55 -13.04 -1.72
CA SER A 79 -0.81 -12.83 -2.20
C SER A 79 -1.84 -13.28 -1.19
N PHE A 80 -2.98 -12.61 -1.16
CA PHE A 80 -4.17 -13.02 -0.43
C PHE A 80 -5.42 -12.73 -1.24
N GLN A 81 -6.53 -13.34 -0.83
CA GLN A 81 -7.81 -13.20 -1.49
C GLN A 81 -8.86 -12.70 -0.51
N THR A 82 -9.70 -11.80 -0.98
CA THR A 82 -10.95 -11.41 -0.36
C THR A 82 -12.12 -12.08 -1.07
N ALA A 83 -13.35 -11.69 -0.74
CA ALA A 83 -14.52 -12.20 -1.44
C ALA A 83 -14.58 -11.76 -2.91
N LEU A 84 -14.07 -10.57 -3.23
CA LEU A 84 -14.21 -9.95 -4.54
C LEU A 84 -12.90 -9.96 -5.36
N HIS A 85 -11.74 -9.83 -4.72
CA HIS A 85 -10.49 -9.59 -5.41
C HIS A 85 -9.33 -10.47 -4.90
N THR A 86 -8.29 -10.57 -5.72
CA THR A 86 -6.97 -11.08 -5.33
C THR A 86 -6.02 -9.90 -5.24
N TYR A 87 -5.28 -9.83 -4.14
CA TYR A 87 -4.31 -8.78 -3.87
C TYR A 87 -2.89 -9.34 -3.86
N GLN A 88 -1.99 -8.65 -4.54
CA GLN A 88 -0.54 -8.88 -4.44
C GLN A 88 0.04 -7.87 -3.46
N LEU A 89 0.39 -8.33 -2.27
CA LEU A 89 0.91 -7.49 -1.20
C LEU A 89 2.43 -7.45 -1.21
N THR A 90 3.00 -6.26 -1.16
CA THR A 90 4.45 -6.05 -1.02
C THR A 90 4.72 -5.32 0.30
N ASP A 91 5.53 -5.92 1.17
CA ASP A 91 5.99 -5.30 2.41
C ASP A 91 7.12 -4.31 2.08
N THR A 92 6.92 -3.03 2.35
CA THR A 92 7.97 -2.02 2.19
C THR A 92 8.81 -1.92 3.45
N PRO A 93 10.07 -1.47 3.37
CA PRO A 93 10.86 -1.18 4.56
C PRO A 93 10.15 -0.19 5.49
N GLY A 94 10.42 -0.29 6.79
CA GLY A 94 9.89 0.66 7.76
C GLY A 94 10.47 2.05 7.53
N ALA A 95 9.60 3.06 7.42
CA ALA A 95 9.98 4.44 7.19
C ALA A 95 9.32 5.36 8.21
N TYR A 96 9.99 6.43 8.61
CA TYR A 96 9.38 7.48 9.44
C TYR A 96 8.84 8.63 8.59
N SER A 97 9.37 8.77 7.38
CA SER A 97 9.04 9.83 6.43
C SER A 97 9.30 9.34 5.00
N LEU A 98 8.69 9.98 4.01
CA LEU A 98 9.00 9.80 2.59
C LEU A 98 10.00 10.85 2.08
N SER A 99 10.64 11.61 2.96
CA SER A 99 11.66 12.60 2.60
C SER A 99 13.01 11.98 2.17
N ALA A 100 13.13 10.65 2.23
CA ALA A 100 14.27 9.88 1.73
C ALA A 100 15.63 10.24 2.36
N HIS A 101 15.69 10.27 3.68
CA HIS A 101 16.94 10.47 4.44
C HIS A 101 17.68 9.15 4.73
N SER A 102 17.04 8.00 4.48
CA SER A 102 17.65 6.67 4.61
C SER A 102 17.37 5.82 3.37
N PRO A 103 18.16 4.74 3.13
CA PRO A 103 17.90 3.81 2.04
C PRO A 103 16.51 3.17 2.11
N GLU A 104 16.00 2.89 3.32
CA GLU A 104 14.68 2.32 3.56
C GLU A 104 13.57 3.29 3.18
N GLU A 105 13.71 4.57 3.54
CA GLU A 105 12.78 5.62 3.19
C GLU A 105 12.76 5.89 1.68
N GLU A 106 13.94 5.86 1.04
CA GLU A 106 14.07 5.98 -0.42
C GLU A 106 13.32 4.84 -1.13
N ILE A 107 13.55 3.59 -0.70
CA ILE A 107 12.87 2.41 -1.28
C ILE A 107 11.35 2.53 -1.13
N THR A 108 10.89 2.87 0.08
CA THR A 108 9.46 2.99 0.37
C THR A 108 8.83 4.09 -0.49
N ARG A 109 9.42 5.27 -0.56
CA ARG A 109 8.98 6.37 -1.41
C ARG A 109 8.92 5.97 -2.88
N ASP A 110 10.02 5.41 -3.41
CA ASP A 110 10.13 5.07 -4.82
C ASP A 110 9.13 3.97 -5.21
N PHE A 111 8.89 3.01 -4.32
CA PHE A 111 7.88 1.99 -4.55
C PHE A 111 6.46 2.57 -4.55
N LEU A 112 6.14 3.47 -3.63
CA LEU A 112 4.82 4.13 -3.60
C LEU A 112 4.60 5.04 -4.82
N CYS A 113 5.65 5.75 -5.27
CA CYS A 113 5.52 6.67 -6.40
C CYS A 113 5.55 5.97 -7.76
N PHE A 114 6.39 4.94 -7.91
CA PHE A 114 6.75 4.39 -9.23
C PHE A 114 6.59 2.87 -9.31
N GLY A 115 6.45 2.16 -8.18
CA GLY A 115 6.39 0.71 -8.12
C GLY A 115 5.06 0.10 -8.56
N GLY A 116 4.07 0.92 -8.95
CA GLY A 116 2.78 0.48 -9.48
C GLY A 116 1.82 -0.02 -8.41
N ALA A 117 2.01 0.35 -7.14
CA ALA A 117 1.02 0.08 -6.11
C ALA A 117 -0.28 0.85 -6.39
N GLU A 118 -1.39 0.13 -6.54
CA GLU A 118 -2.72 0.71 -6.77
C GLU A 118 -3.40 1.10 -5.47
N THR A 119 -3.08 0.39 -4.40
CA THR A 119 -3.63 0.59 -3.05
C THR A 119 -2.51 0.53 -2.03
N VAL A 120 -2.64 1.28 -0.95
CA VAL A 120 -1.69 1.26 0.17
C VAL A 120 -2.41 0.91 1.47
N ILE A 121 -1.88 -0.06 2.21
CA ILE A 121 -2.24 -0.30 3.61
C ILE A 121 -1.21 0.42 4.47
N ALA A 122 -1.59 1.53 5.08
CA ALA A 122 -0.74 2.29 5.99
C ALA A 122 -0.89 1.77 7.42
N VAL A 123 0.13 1.06 7.93
CA VAL A 123 0.09 0.44 9.27
C VAL A 123 0.60 1.41 10.33
N CYS A 124 -0.23 1.62 11.33
CA CYS A 124 0.03 2.46 12.50
C CYS A 124 -0.02 1.65 13.79
N ASP A 125 0.73 2.07 14.80
CA ASP A 125 0.66 1.56 16.16
C ASP A 125 -0.36 2.39 16.97
N ALA A 126 -1.41 1.75 17.48
CA ALA A 126 -2.45 2.37 18.29
C ALA A 126 -1.90 3.01 19.58
N THR A 127 -0.75 2.55 20.07
CA THR A 127 -0.15 3.04 21.32
C THR A 127 0.65 4.33 21.14
N CYS A 128 1.03 4.66 19.88
CA CYS A 128 1.77 5.88 19.52
C CYS A 128 1.29 6.47 18.19
N LEU A 129 -0.03 6.52 18.01
CA LEU A 129 -0.69 6.86 16.76
C LEU A 129 -0.25 8.22 16.21
N GLU A 130 -0.15 9.25 17.06
CA GLU A 130 0.24 10.61 16.68
C GLU A 130 1.55 10.63 15.88
N ARG A 131 2.57 9.90 16.35
CA ARG A 131 3.85 9.80 15.65
C ARG A 131 3.73 9.14 14.29
N ASN A 132 2.85 8.15 14.17
CA ASN A 132 2.67 7.39 12.93
C ASN A 132 1.87 8.17 11.87
N LEU A 133 0.98 9.06 12.29
CA LEU A 133 0.17 9.86 11.37
C LEU A 133 1.00 10.76 10.46
N ASN A 134 2.21 11.14 10.85
CA ASN A 134 3.11 11.92 10.00
C ASN A 134 3.41 11.22 8.67
N LEU A 135 3.71 9.92 8.72
CA LEU A 135 3.93 9.11 7.52
C LEU A 135 2.62 8.89 6.75
N VAL A 136 1.51 8.63 7.47
CA VAL A 136 0.19 8.43 6.83
C VAL A 136 -0.21 9.63 6.00
N LEU A 137 -0.04 10.85 6.51
CA LEU A 137 -0.38 12.07 5.78
C LEU A 137 0.44 12.19 4.48
N GLN A 138 1.74 11.88 4.52
CA GLN A 138 2.58 11.87 3.33
C GLN A 138 2.14 10.79 2.32
N ILE A 139 1.74 9.60 2.81
CA ILE A 139 1.22 8.53 1.94
C ILE A 139 -0.07 8.98 1.25
N LEU A 140 -0.98 9.65 1.98
CA LEU A 140 -2.27 10.13 1.45
C LEU A 140 -2.09 11.17 0.33
N GLU A 141 -1.02 11.96 0.39
CA GLU A 141 -0.69 12.92 -0.69
C GLU A 141 -0.28 12.21 -1.99
N LEU A 142 0.33 11.03 -1.89
CA LEU A 142 0.80 10.26 -3.04
C LEU A 142 -0.23 9.23 -3.54
N CYS A 143 -0.96 8.61 -2.62
CA CYS A 143 -1.83 7.47 -2.90
C CYS A 143 -3.21 7.70 -2.29
N PRO A 144 -4.19 8.21 -3.07
CA PRO A 144 -5.55 8.45 -2.57
C PRO A 144 -6.30 7.16 -2.20
N LYS A 145 -5.93 6.02 -2.78
CA LYS A 145 -6.46 4.70 -2.40
C LYS A 145 -5.67 4.12 -1.23
N THR A 146 -5.80 4.71 -0.07
CA THR A 146 -5.12 4.27 1.16
C THR A 146 -6.12 3.76 2.18
N LEU A 147 -5.82 2.62 2.80
CA LEU A 147 -6.50 2.06 3.96
C LEU A 147 -5.59 2.19 5.19
N VAL A 148 -6.06 2.80 6.26
CA VAL A 148 -5.29 2.93 7.49
C VAL A 148 -5.56 1.73 8.40
N CYS A 149 -4.52 0.93 8.64
CA CYS A 149 -4.52 -0.18 9.57
C CYS A 149 -3.97 0.27 10.92
N VAL A 150 -4.83 0.45 11.91
CA VAL A 150 -4.43 0.77 13.29
C VAL A 150 -4.20 -0.53 14.04
N ASN A 151 -2.96 -0.98 14.10
CA ASN A 151 -2.54 -2.23 14.71
C ASN A 151 -2.28 -2.07 16.22
N LEU A 152 -2.10 -3.18 16.93
CA LEU A 152 -1.85 -3.24 18.38
C LEU A 152 -3.00 -2.65 19.21
N MET A 153 -4.24 -2.80 18.75
CA MET A 153 -5.42 -2.33 19.46
C MET A 153 -5.56 -2.98 20.83
N ASP A 154 -5.20 -4.25 20.97
CA ASP A 154 -5.15 -4.99 22.24
C ASP A 154 -4.13 -4.42 23.22
N GLU A 155 -2.99 -3.96 22.75
CA GLU A 155 -1.98 -3.30 23.58
C GLU A 155 -2.42 -1.89 24.01
N ALA A 156 -3.07 -1.15 23.11
CA ALA A 156 -3.66 0.15 23.42
C ALA A 156 -4.73 0.03 24.52
N GLU A 157 -5.62 -0.95 24.42
CA GLU A 157 -6.64 -1.23 25.41
C GLU A 157 -6.05 -1.54 26.81
N LYS A 158 -5.02 -2.41 26.86
CA LYS A 158 -4.31 -2.72 28.12
C LYS A 158 -3.67 -1.48 28.77
N ARG A 159 -3.26 -0.50 27.94
CA ARG A 159 -2.68 0.77 28.41
C ARG A 159 -3.74 1.84 28.69
N GLY A 160 -5.02 1.53 28.53
CA GLY A 160 -6.12 2.51 28.72
C GLY A 160 -6.21 3.55 27.60
N ILE A 161 -5.56 3.32 26.45
CA ILE A 161 -5.60 4.21 25.30
C ILE A 161 -6.83 3.89 24.46
N ARG A 162 -7.64 4.90 24.19
CA ARG A 162 -8.85 4.78 23.35
C ARG A 162 -8.63 5.45 22.01
N VAL A 163 -8.73 4.69 20.92
CA VAL A 163 -8.64 5.20 19.55
C VAL A 163 -10.03 5.21 18.93
N SER A 164 -10.48 6.37 18.47
CA SER A 164 -11.73 6.50 17.72
C SER A 164 -11.45 6.33 16.22
N LEU A 165 -11.61 5.10 15.73
CA LEU A 165 -11.42 4.78 14.30
C LEU A 165 -12.36 5.60 13.41
N ARG A 166 -13.60 5.83 13.86
CA ARG A 166 -14.57 6.65 13.12
C ARG A 166 -14.10 8.12 12.99
N ALA A 167 -13.55 8.70 14.05
CA ALA A 167 -13.01 10.06 14.02
C ALA A 167 -11.76 10.11 13.14
N LEU A 168 -10.89 9.11 13.24
CA LEU A 168 -9.68 8.99 12.43
C LEU A 168 -10.03 8.91 10.93
N SER A 169 -10.91 7.99 10.55
CA SER A 169 -11.37 7.84 9.17
C SER A 169 -11.98 9.12 8.61
N ARG A 170 -12.85 9.77 9.40
CA ARG A 170 -13.48 11.04 8.97
C ARG A 170 -12.47 12.16 8.76
N ASN A 171 -11.47 12.28 9.64
CA ASN A 171 -10.49 13.36 9.58
C ASN A 171 -9.44 13.13 8.49
N LEU A 172 -9.09 11.88 8.19
CA LEU A 172 -8.15 11.52 7.13
C LEU A 172 -8.82 11.39 5.76
N GLY A 173 -10.16 11.25 5.71
CA GLY A 173 -10.89 11.07 4.46
C GLY A 173 -10.77 9.68 3.84
N VAL A 174 -10.20 8.70 4.55
CA VAL A 174 -9.98 7.33 4.10
C VAL A 174 -10.44 6.33 5.15
N PRO A 175 -10.74 5.06 4.80
CA PRO A 175 -11.10 4.05 5.76
C PRO A 175 -9.99 3.80 6.79
N ALA A 176 -10.39 3.58 8.06
CA ALA A 176 -9.50 3.20 9.14
C ALA A 176 -10.05 1.97 9.87
N VAL A 177 -9.23 0.92 9.98
CA VAL A 177 -9.58 -0.37 10.57
C VAL A 177 -8.65 -0.66 11.76
N GLY A 178 -9.24 -1.03 12.89
CA GLY A 178 -8.49 -1.47 14.07
C GLY A 178 -8.13 -2.95 13.99
N VAL A 179 -6.87 -3.25 14.22
CA VAL A 179 -6.32 -4.59 14.11
C VAL A 179 -5.54 -4.98 15.35
N SER A 180 -5.67 -6.22 15.73
CA SER A 180 -4.71 -6.93 16.58
C SER A 180 -4.18 -8.08 15.72
N ALA A 181 -3.03 -7.89 15.09
CA ALA A 181 -2.57 -8.77 13.98
C ALA A 181 -2.41 -10.25 14.37
N ARG A 182 -2.42 -10.58 15.68
CA ARG A 182 -2.49 -11.95 16.19
C ARG A 182 -3.91 -12.53 16.16
N ASN A 183 -4.93 -11.69 16.02
CA ASN A 183 -6.33 -12.09 15.93
C ASN A 183 -6.77 -12.11 14.45
N ARG A 184 -7.00 -13.30 13.90
CA ARG A 184 -7.41 -13.48 12.50
C ARG A 184 -8.70 -12.76 12.12
N GLN A 185 -9.65 -12.62 13.03
CA GLN A 185 -10.92 -11.93 12.74
C GLN A 185 -10.70 -10.46 12.39
N THR A 186 -9.74 -9.80 13.06
CA THR A 186 -9.42 -8.40 12.78
C THR A 186 -8.66 -8.26 11.45
N LEU A 187 -7.90 -9.27 11.04
CA LEU A 187 -7.24 -9.31 9.73
C LEU A 187 -8.24 -9.52 8.58
N TYR A 188 -9.27 -10.34 8.79
CA TYR A 188 -10.35 -10.47 7.80
C TYR A 188 -11.08 -9.13 7.61
N ALA A 189 -11.41 -8.43 8.71
CA ALA A 189 -12.02 -7.10 8.62
C ALA A 189 -11.13 -6.08 7.88
N LEU A 190 -9.80 -6.19 8.02
CA LEU A 190 -8.85 -5.38 7.27
C LEU A 190 -8.86 -5.73 5.78
N ALA A 191 -8.90 -7.02 5.45
CA ALA A 191 -8.95 -7.50 4.08
C ALA A 191 -10.27 -7.08 3.39
N ASP A 192 -11.40 -7.26 4.06
CA ASP A 192 -12.73 -6.88 3.53
C ASP A 192 -12.87 -5.37 3.30
N ALA A 193 -12.13 -4.55 4.04
CA ALA A 193 -12.13 -3.10 3.87
C ALA A 193 -11.35 -2.61 2.64
N LEU A 194 -10.66 -3.49 1.92
CA LEU A 194 -9.99 -3.20 0.64
C LEU A 194 -10.93 -3.34 -0.56
N ASP A 195 -11.99 -4.13 -0.42
CA ASP A 195 -13.04 -4.33 -1.42
C ASP A 195 -14.03 -3.16 -1.45
#